data_cf166e8860256efb36cba97161cc540c
#
_entry.id   cf166e8860256efb36cba97161cc540c
#
_cell.length_a   1.000
_cell.length_b   1.000
_cell.length_c   1.000
_cell.angle_alpha   90.00
_cell.angle_beta   90.00
_cell.angle_gamma   90.00
#
_symmetry.space_group_name_H-M   'P 1'
#
loop_
_entity.id
_entity.type
_entity.pdbx_description
1 polymer ?
#
loop_
_entity_poly.entity_id
_entity_poly.type
_entity_poly.pdbx_seq_one_letter_code
_entity_poly.pdbx_strand_id
1 'polypeptide(L)'
;VKKLSQESLNCIHQLLDNFWVVRKENPELFYEIKQNEGFLRDYFKDYFRFKLVVGTNFAKVEKFQVTPQPSTGILDFKELKDYIIFYCVLAFLDGKASKQFTLSDVCQAVVSYYPRSSKRSVNGSPLPLTWKGNEGYRNRLSLVRVLKEAVQRCLIEVIDKNIEDFQDRETNDALLRSTGLVKYFMRNIGFNIEGELTLNDIMLIQETQEQELGLERKHLLYRKLFLEPALYRHEVSASDFDYLKQYSRHLNEHAEKYYDMNLDVYGSSAFLVKENVSTFRRFFPASNAESNLLVQFATLLRLKIIDDNDSLVEQKDGTVILTNIDLDIMCRQLIDENSHGWTTGLKSMSITEIKNKIKNMLFEWKLAETTHEGDLKLYDVIGRFFEKPKEENNKGV
;
A
#
# COMPACT_ATOMS: atom_id res chain seq x y z
N VAL A 1 -25.14 -25.87 -2.81
CA VAL A 1 -24.34 -24.64 -2.74
C VAL A 1 -25.26 -23.55 -2.24
N LYS A 2 -25.10 -23.08 -0.97
CA LYS A 2 -25.86 -21.92 -0.45
C LYS A 2 -25.59 -20.74 -1.38
N LYS A 3 -26.67 -20.14 -1.91
CA LYS A 3 -26.57 -18.92 -2.69
C LYS A 3 -25.93 -17.87 -1.79
N LEU A 4 -24.76 -17.36 -2.16
CA LEU A 4 -24.11 -16.28 -1.42
C LEU A 4 -25.09 -15.10 -1.35
N SER A 5 -25.33 -14.60 -0.14
CA SER A 5 -26.10 -13.38 0.02
C SER A 5 -25.20 -12.18 -0.34
N GLN A 6 -25.82 -11.09 -0.79
CA GLN A 6 -25.10 -9.83 -1.05
C GLN A 6 -24.35 -9.34 0.20
N GLU A 7 -24.92 -9.61 1.38
CA GLU A 7 -24.29 -9.32 2.69
C GLU A 7 -22.96 -10.04 2.86
N SER A 8 -22.92 -11.36 2.54
CA SER A 8 -21.68 -12.14 2.65
C SER A 8 -20.58 -11.63 1.72
N LEU A 9 -20.93 -11.18 0.50
CA LEU A 9 -20.00 -10.56 -0.44
C LEU A 9 -19.47 -9.24 0.12
N ASN A 10 -20.35 -8.39 0.65
CA ASN A 10 -19.95 -7.14 1.29
C ASN A 10 -18.97 -7.39 2.45
N CYS A 11 -19.22 -8.40 3.29
CA CYS A 11 -18.30 -8.77 4.37
C CYS A 11 -16.90 -9.16 3.86
N ILE A 12 -16.81 -9.92 2.75
CA ILE A 12 -15.52 -10.28 2.14
C ILE A 12 -14.78 -9.03 1.69
N HIS A 13 -15.46 -8.15 0.94
CA HIS A 13 -14.87 -6.90 0.44
C HIS A 13 -14.34 -6.05 1.60
N GLN A 14 -15.18 -5.79 2.60
CA GLN A 14 -14.83 -4.94 3.73
C GLN A 14 -13.68 -5.51 4.57
N LEU A 15 -13.62 -6.83 4.76
CA LEU A 15 -12.54 -7.49 5.49
C LEU A 15 -11.22 -7.50 4.69
N LEU A 16 -11.26 -7.54 3.36
CA LEU A 16 -10.06 -7.42 2.54
C LEU A 16 -9.57 -5.97 2.44
N ASP A 17 -10.48 -5.02 2.29
CA ASP A 17 -10.14 -3.63 2.07
C ASP A 17 -9.69 -2.92 3.35
N ASN A 18 -10.30 -3.24 4.49
CA ASN A 18 -9.98 -2.62 5.76
C ASN A 18 -8.97 -3.44 6.58
N PHE A 19 -8.20 -2.76 7.44
CA PHE A 19 -7.34 -3.43 8.42
C PHE A 19 -8.18 -4.28 9.38
N TRP A 20 -9.26 -3.71 9.90
CA TRP A 20 -10.30 -4.35 10.71
C TRP A 20 -11.63 -3.63 10.60
N VAL A 21 -12.67 -4.28 11.10
CA VAL A 21 -14.00 -3.70 11.30
C VAL A 21 -14.22 -3.59 12.79
N VAL A 22 -14.38 -2.35 13.29
CA VAL A 22 -14.62 -2.10 14.73
C VAL A 22 -16.10 -1.91 14.96
N ARG A 23 -16.66 -2.65 15.91
CA ARG A 23 -18.09 -2.64 16.24
C ARG A 23 -18.64 -1.24 16.53
N LYS A 24 -17.86 -0.37 17.19
CA LYS A 24 -18.27 0.99 17.53
C LYS A 24 -18.46 1.85 16.29
N GLU A 25 -17.62 1.69 15.29
CA GLU A 25 -17.63 2.49 14.06
C GLU A 25 -18.65 1.95 13.04
N ASN A 26 -18.78 0.65 12.93
CA ASN A 26 -19.71 0.01 12.00
C ASN A 26 -20.38 -1.22 12.65
N PRO A 27 -21.39 -1.01 13.49
CA PRO A 27 -22.06 -2.10 14.21
C PRO A 27 -22.80 -3.06 13.27
N GLU A 28 -23.44 -2.56 12.21
CA GLU A 28 -24.18 -3.39 11.25
C GLU A 28 -23.27 -4.39 10.58
N LEU A 29 -22.20 -3.91 9.93
CA LEU A 29 -21.22 -4.76 9.27
C LEU A 29 -20.55 -5.73 10.25
N PHE A 30 -20.26 -5.30 11.48
CA PHE A 30 -19.69 -6.18 12.49
C PHE A 30 -20.61 -7.36 12.81
N TYR A 31 -21.91 -7.12 12.96
CA TYR A 31 -22.89 -8.19 13.22
C TYR A 31 -23.11 -9.08 12.01
N GLU A 32 -23.11 -8.54 10.78
CA GLU A 32 -23.13 -9.33 9.54
C GLU A 32 -21.92 -10.27 9.47
N ILE A 33 -20.72 -9.79 9.75
CA ILE A 33 -19.50 -10.61 9.81
C ILE A 33 -19.64 -11.71 10.84
N LYS A 34 -20.17 -11.39 12.03
CA LYS A 34 -20.35 -12.37 13.11
C LYS A 34 -21.38 -13.46 12.75
N GLN A 35 -22.46 -13.09 12.07
CA GLN A 35 -23.46 -14.05 11.59
C GLN A 35 -22.91 -14.96 10.50
N ASN A 36 -22.01 -14.46 9.66
CA ASN A 36 -21.39 -15.19 8.56
C ASN A 36 -20.02 -15.77 8.92
N GLU A 37 -19.61 -15.76 10.21
CA GLU A 37 -18.24 -16.08 10.63
C GLU A 37 -17.73 -17.42 10.09
N GLY A 38 -18.55 -18.47 10.16
CA GLY A 38 -18.16 -19.81 9.68
C GLY A 38 -17.81 -19.80 8.20
N PHE A 39 -18.70 -19.25 7.37
CA PHE A 39 -18.46 -19.12 5.93
C PHE A 39 -17.22 -18.27 5.61
N LEU A 40 -17.08 -17.11 6.26
CA LEU A 40 -15.96 -16.19 6.03
C LEU A 40 -14.63 -16.82 6.46
N ARG A 41 -14.61 -17.58 7.55
CA ARG A 41 -13.43 -18.30 8.04
C ARG A 41 -12.97 -19.34 7.02
N ASP A 42 -13.89 -20.16 6.52
CA ASP A 42 -13.59 -21.16 5.50
C ASP A 42 -13.13 -20.50 4.20
N TYR A 43 -13.84 -19.45 3.76
CA TYR A 43 -13.48 -18.68 2.57
C TYR A 43 -12.04 -18.15 2.61
N PHE A 44 -11.68 -17.40 3.65
CA PHE A 44 -10.34 -16.82 3.77
C PHE A 44 -9.25 -17.87 3.96
N LYS A 45 -9.56 -18.97 4.62
CA LYS A 45 -8.67 -20.11 4.77
C LYS A 45 -8.45 -20.82 3.42
N ASP A 46 -9.52 -21.10 2.67
CA ASP A 46 -9.46 -21.92 1.46
C ASP A 46 -8.83 -21.20 0.25
N TYR A 47 -8.98 -19.88 0.18
CA TYR A 47 -8.44 -19.09 -0.94
C TYR A 47 -7.12 -18.43 -0.63
N PHE A 48 -6.91 -17.97 0.61
CA PHE A 48 -5.74 -17.16 0.97
C PHE A 48 -4.87 -17.77 2.07
N ARG A 49 -5.31 -18.79 2.76
CA ARG A 49 -4.73 -19.25 4.03
C ARG A 49 -4.63 -18.11 5.05
N PHE A 50 -5.56 -17.19 5.02
CA PHE A 50 -5.67 -16.14 6.02
C PHE A 50 -6.51 -16.58 7.19
N LYS A 51 -6.16 -16.06 8.36
CA LYS A 51 -6.91 -16.28 9.59
C LYS A 51 -7.90 -15.15 9.79
N LEU A 52 -9.18 -15.48 9.89
CA LEU A 52 -10.21 -14.57 10.38
C LEU A 52 -10.22 -14.58 11.92
N VAL A 53 -10.10 -13.41 12.52
CA VAL A 53 -10.19 -13.19 13.98
C VAL A 53 -11.41 -12.33 14.25
N VAL A 54 -12.40 -12.89 14.97
CA VAL A 54 -13.59 -12.17 15.42
C VAL A 54 -13.54 -12.08 16.95
N GLY A 55 -13.33 -10.85 17.42
CA GLY A 55 -13.33 -10.53 18.86
C GLY A 55 -14.69 -10.02 19.34
N THR A 56 -14.72 -9.51 20.55
CA THR A 56 -15.94 -8.91 21.13
C THR A 56 -16.35 -7.61 20.44
N ASN A 57 -15.36 -6.79 20.04
CA ASN A 57 -15.55 -5.43 19.53
C ASN A 57 -14.92 -5.19 18.16
N PHE A 58 -14.33 -6.20 17.54
CA PHE A 58 -13.67 -6.07 16.23
C PHE A 58 -13.69 -7.39 15.47
N ALA A 59 -13.54 -7.29 14.15
CA ALA A 59 -13.26 -8.41 13.26
C ALA A 59 -12.11 -8.01 12.32
N LYS A 60 -11.14 -8.90 12.09
CA LYS A 60 -10.06 -8.69 11.13
C LYS A 60 -9.66 -9.98 10.44
N VAL A 61 -9.14 -9.84 9.23
CA VAL A 61 -8.41 -10.90 8.55
C VAL A 61 -6.91 -10.60 8.69
N GLU A 62 -6.14 -11.54 9.18
CA GLU A 62 -4.68 -11.44 9.25
C GLU A 62 -4.10 -11.61 7.84
N LYS A 63 -4.04 -10.49 7.12
CA LYS A 63 -3.51 -10.43 5.76
C LYS A 63 -1.99 -10.23 5.80
N PHE A 64 -1.29 -10.95 4.96
CA PHE A 64 0.14 -10.72 4.75
C PHE A 64 0.49 -11.00 3.29
N GLN A 65 1.33 -10.15 2.75
CA GLN A 65 1.81 -10.27 1.38
C GLN A 65 2.90 -11.31 1.28
N VAL A 66 3.05 -11.86 0.08
CA VAL A 66 4.17 -12.76 -0.21
C VAL A 66 5.47 -11.99 -0.24
N THR A 67 5.45 -10.80 -0.82
CA THR A 67 6.61 -9.90 -0.89
C THR A 67 6.21 -8.51 -0.39
N PRO A 68 6.96 -7.89 0.53
CA PRO A 68 6.68 -6.52 0.96
C PRO A 68 6.69 -5.55 -0.23
N GLN A 69 5.66 -4.71 -0.32
CA GLN A 69 5.50 -3.74 -1.40
C GLN A 69 5.49 -2.32 -0.85
N PRO A 70 6.10 -1.34 -1.53
CA PRO A 70 6.04 0.07 -1.13
C PRO A 70 4.61 0.60 -1.00
N SER A 71 3.71 0.09 -1.85
CA SER A 71 2.29 0.47 -1.87
C SER A 71 1.49 0.08 -0.63
N THR A 72 2.02 -0.79 0.24
CA THR A 72 1.32 -1.30 1.43
C THR A 72 1.64 -0.57 2.72
N GLY A 73 2.49 0.43 2.66
CA GLY A 73 2.77 1.31 3.80
C GLY A 73 1.53 2.07 4.27
N ILE A 74 1.60 2.64 5.45
CA ILE A 74 0.57 3.57 5.96
C ILE A 74 0.65 4.85 5.13
N LEU A 75 -0.48 5.23 4.51
CA LEU A 75 -0.56 6.30 3.51
C LEU A 75 -0.03 7.65 4.00
N ASP A 76 -0.38 8.02 5.23
CA ASP A 76 -0.03 9.31 5.79
C ASP A 76 1.39 9.34 6.36
N PHE A 77 2.07 8.19 6.47
CA PHE A 77 3.45 8.13 6.93
C PHE A 77 4.40 8.50 5.79
N LYS A 78 5.24 9.50 6.03
CA LYS A 78 6.14 10.09 5.04
C LYS A 78 7.59 9.63 5.18
N GLU A 79 7.96 9.20 6.38
CA GLU A 79 9.33 8.91 6.77
C GLU A 79 9.40 7.64 7.62
N LEU A 80 10.54 6.95 7.60
CA LEU A 80 10.81 5.83 8.51
C LEU A 80 10.59 6.21 9.98
N LYS A 81 10.86 7.47 10.34
CA LYS A 81 10.61 8.01 11.67
C LYS A 81 9.16 7.85 12.12
N ASP A 82 8.19 8.03 11.22
CA ASP A 82 6.76 7.89 11.54
C ASP A 82 6.46 6.46 12.02
N TYR A 83 7.02 5.44 11.35
CA TYR A 83 6.89 4.05 11.77
C TYR A 83 7.54 3.77 13.12
N ILE A 84 8.75 4.31 13.35
CA ILE A 84 9.44 4.13 14.64
C ILE A 84 8.62 4.75 15.78
N ILE A 85 8.11 5.99 15.60
CA ILE A 85 7.25 6.65 16.57
C ILE A 85 5.96 5.85 16.77
N PHE A 86 5.37 5.31 15.70
CA PHE A 86 4.16 4.50 15.80
C PHE A 86 4.38 3.25 16.65
N TYR A 87 5.49 2.53 16.46
CA TYR A 87 5.83 1.38 17.32
C TYR A 87 6.05 1.79 18.77
N CYS A 88 6.67 2.93 19.04
CA CYS A 88 6.79 3.47 20.40
C CYS A 88 5.42 3.76 21.02
N VAL A 89 4.49 4.33 20.23
CA VAL A 89 3.10 4.58 20.68
C VAL A 89 2.37 3.27 20.94
N LEU A 90 2.49 2.27 20.09
CA LEU A 90 1.89 0.95 20.29
C LEU A 90 2.40 0.29 21.58
N ALA A 91 3.71 0.34 21.83
CA ALA A 91 4.31 -0.17 23.07
C ALA A 91 3.80 0.57 24.33
N PHE A 92 3.62 1.88 24.24
CA PHE A 92 3.02 2.66 25.33
C PHE A 92 1.56 2.25 25.59
N LEU A 93 0.77 2.06 24.53
CA LEU A 93 -0.65 1.74 24.63
C LEU A 93 -0.90 0.31 25.15
N ASP A 94 0.02 -0.62 24.92
CA ASP A 94 -0.12 -2.01 25.37
C ASP A 94 -0.32 -2.12 26.88
N GLY A 95 0.40 -1.27 27.65
CA GLY A 95 0.22 -1.18 29.11
C GLY A 95 -0.97 -0.32 29.58
N LYS A 96 -1.78 0.28 28.68
CA LYS A 96 -2.78 1.32 29.02
C LYS A 96 -4.22 0.93 28.67
N ALA A 97 -4.55 -0.35 28.65
CA ALA A 97 -5.89 -0.81 28.27
C ALA A 97 -7.01 0.00 28.96
N SER A 98 -7.85 0.68 28.14
CA SER A 98 -9.00 1.51 28.57
C SER A 98 -8.69 2.66 29.54
N LYS A 99 -7.40 3.01 29.74
CA LYS A 99 -6.99 4.10 30.62
C LYS A 99 -6.89 5.43 29.85
N GLN A 100 -7.13 6.53 30.55
CA GLN A 100 -6.85 7.87 30.08
C GLN A 100 -5.39 8.23 30.32
N PHE A 101 -4.84 9.06 29.46
CA PHE A 101 -3.47 9.58 29.51
C PHE A 101 -3.40 10.89 28.74
N THR A 102 -2.38 11.66 28.97
CA THR A 102 -2.14 12.91 28.28
C THR A 102 -1.24 12.71 27.04
N LEU A 103 -1.27 13.67 26.13
CA LEU A 103 -0.31 13.73 25.03
C LEU A 103 1.13 13.85 25.55
N SER A 104 1.31 14.58 26.65
CA SER A 104 2.60 14.70 27.35
C SER A 104 3.13 13.34 27.82
N ASP A 105 2.27 12.44 28.32
CA ASP A 105 2.65 11.06 28.69
C ASP A 105 3.15 10.29 27.47
N VAL A 106 2.47 10.44 26.32
CA VAL A 106 2.91 9.83 25.06
C VAL A 106 4.26 10.36 24.62
N CYS A 107 4.47 11.68 24.69
CA CYS A 107 5.73 12.32 24.35
C CYS A 107 6.91 11.78 25.17
N GLN A 108 6.70 11.60 26.48
CA GLN A 108 7.72 11.03 27.39
C GLN A 108 8.01 9.57 27.05
N ALA A 109 6.98 8.78 26.83
CA ALA A 109 7.14 7.37 26.46
C ALA A 109 7.86 7.20 25.13
N VAL A 110 7.49 7.98 24.09
CA VAL A 110 8.15 7.96 22.79
C VAL A 110 9.64 8.29 22.95
N VAL A 111 10.01 9.33 23.68
CA VAL A 111 11.43 9.67 23.94
C VAL A 111 12.16 8.52 24.66
N SER A 112 11.49 7.83 25.57
CA SER A 112 12.07 6.70 26.31
C SER A 112 12.29 5.45 25.46
N TYR A 113 11.34 5.15 24.56
CA TYR A 113 11.36 3.94 23.72
C TYR A 113 12.09 4.14 22.38
N TYR A 114 12.26 5.39 21.96
CA TYR A 114 12.88 5.69 20.66
C TYR A 114 14.29 5.11 20.61
N PRO A 115 14.63 4.33 19.56
CA PRO A 115 15.95 3.73 19.44
C PRO A 115 17.05 4.80 19.47
N ARG A 116 18.04 4.61 20.32
CA ARG A 116 19.22 5.46 20.33
C ARG A 116 19.98 5.24 19.03
N SER A 117 19.96 6.24 18.15
CA SER A 117 20.65 6.16 16.88
C SER A 117 22.13 5.80 17.08
N SER A 118 22.62 4.83 16.32
CA SER A 118 24.03 4.56 16.16
C SER A 118 24.77 5.66 15.39
N LYS A 119 24.03 6.56 14.71
CA LYS A 119 24.59 7.77 14.09
C LYS A 119 24.99 8.73 15.19
N ARG A 120 26.26 8.77 15.46
CA ARG A 120 26.87 9.70 16.42
C ARG A 120 26.79 11.12 15.88
N SER A 121 26.45 12.10 16.73
CA SER A 121 26.69 13.50 16.44
C SER A 121 28.20 13.70 16.21
N VAL A 122 28.58 14.86 15.70
CA VAL A 122 30.00 15.26 15.54
C VAL A 122 30.83 15.01 16.83
N ASN A 123 30.18 14.98 18.00
CA ASN A 123 30.77 14.73 19.31
C ASN A 123 30.55 13.30 19.85
N GLY A 124 30.13 12.35 19.02
CA GLY A 124 30.06 10.93 19.40
C GLY A 124 28.89 10.48 20.24
N SER A 125 27.97 11.35 20.65
CA SER A 125 26.76 11.00 21.40
C SER A 125 25.54 10.82 20.47
N PRO A 126 24.65 9.83 20.73
CA PRO A 126 23.41 9.72 19.96
C PRO A 126 22.54 10.96 20.22
N LEU A 127 21.97 11.52 19.14
CA LEU A 127 21.02 12.63 19.24
C LEU A 127 19.69 12.13 19.81
N PRO A 128 19.28 12.58 21.01
CA PRO A 128 17.99 12.19 21.56
C PRO A 128 16.85 12.81 20.74
N LEU A 129 15.73 12.11 20.66
CA LEU A 129 14.50 12.69 20.11
C LEU A 129 14.11 13.90 20.96
N THR A 130 13.90 15.06 20.33
CA THR A 130 13.51 16.31 20.98
C THR A 130 12.18 16.83 20.43
N TRP A 131 11.41 17.52 21.26
CA TRP A 131 10.19 18.22 20.85
C TRP A 131 10.42 19.73 20.66
N LYS A 132 11.64 20.24 20.92
CA LYS A 132 12.01 21.68 20.92
C LYS A 132 12.76 22.06 19.66
N GLY A 133 12.64 23.36 19.30
CA GLY A 133 13.33 23.92 18.14
C GLY A 133 12.85 23.37 16.79
N ASN A 134 13.64 23.60 15.74
CA ASN A 134 13.28 23.20 14.37
C ASN A 134 13.18 21.69 14.20
N GLU A 135 14.08 20.92 14.79
CA GLU A 135 14.01 19.46 14.78
C GLU A 135 12.78 18.97 15.56
N GLY A 136 12.49 19.61 16.70
CA GLY A 136 11.30 19.34 17.48
C GLY A 136 10.01 19.59 16.72
N TYR A 137 9.96 20.62 15.89
CA TYR A 137 8.81 20.87 15.00
C TYR A 137 8.56 19.70 14.06
N ARG A 138 9.60 19.21 13.38
CA ARG A 138 9.50 18.04 12.47
C ARG A 138 9.04 16.78 13.23
N ASN A 139 9.55 16.58 14.44
CA ASN A 139 9.17 15.45 15.28
C ASN A 139 7.71 15.55 15.76
N ARG A 140 7.24 16.77 16.09
CA ARG A 140 5.82 17.00 16.44
C ARG A 140 4.90 16.72 15.25
N LEU A 141 5.26 17.12 14.03
CA LEU A 141 4.52 16.75 12.82
C LEU A 141 4.43 15.23 12.61
N SER A 142 5.53 14.51 12.85
CA SER A 142 5.54 13.05 12.78
C SER A 142 4.63 12.43 13.84
N LEU A 143 4.70 12.89 15.10
CA LEU A 143 3.84 12.39 16.16
C LEU A 143 2.36 12.66 15.90
N VAL A 144 2.01 13.84 15.40
CA VAL A 144 0.62 14.17 15.04
C VAL A 144 0.10 13.25 13.94
N ARG A 145 0.89 12.96 12.90
CA ARG A 145 0.51 11.97 11.87
C ARG A 145 0.26 10.59 12.47
N VAL A 146 1.16 10.13 13.33
CA VAL A 146 1.06 8.86 14.03
C VAL A 146 -0.18 8.78 14.92
N LEU A 147 -0.48 9.83 15.67
CA LEU A 147 -1.66 9.85 16.54
C LEU A 147 -2.96 9.90 15.74
N LYS A 148 -2.99 10.64 14.62
CA LYS A 148 -4.14 10.60 13.69
C LYS A 148 -4.40 9.19 13.17
N GLU A 149 -3.36 8.51 12.73
CA GLU A 149 -3.46 7.11 12.29
C GLU A 149 -3.96 6.19 13.42
N ALA A 150 -3.48 6.40 14.66
CA ALA A 150 -3.94 5.64 15.82
C ALA A 150 -5.43 5.91 16.15
N VAL A 151 -5.91 7.13 15.96
CA VAL A 151 -7.34 7.49 16.09
C VAL A 151 -8.14 6.82 14.95
N GLN A 152 -7.70 6.96 13.71
CA GLN A 152 -8.38 6.39 12.54
C GLN A 152 -8.50 4.85 12.65
N ARG A 153 -7.49 4.21 13.25
CA ARG A 153 -7.53 2.76 13.53
C ARG A 153 -8.22 2.42 14.84
N CYS A 154 -8.88 3.35 15.49
CA CYS A 154 -9.60 3.12 16.75
C CYS A 154 -8.69 2.56 17.87
N LEU A 155 -7.39 2.83 17.87
CA LEU A 155 -6.47 2.45 18.95
C LEU A 155 -6.58 3.40 20.13
N ILE A 156 -6.84 4.66 19.84
CA ILE A 156 -7.06 5.74 20.82
C ILE A 156 -8.31 6.55 20.49
N GLU A 157 -8.87 7.17 21.49
CA GLU A 157 -9.95 8.16 21.40
C GLU A 157 -9.45 9.50 21.95
N VAL A 158 -9.80 10.59 21.28
CA VAL A 158 -9.56 11.95 21.79
C VAL A 158 -10.71 12.33 22.70
N ILE A 159 -10.43 12.66 23.95
CA ILE A 159 -11.43 12.99 24.97
C ILE A 159 -11.59 14.50 25.10
N ASP A 160 -10.47 15.23 25.11
CA ASP A 160 -10.46 16.68 25.25
C ASP A 160 -9.29 17.30 24.48
N LYS A 161 -9.51 18.48 23.91
CA LYS A 161 -8.60 19.23 23.06
C LYS A 161 -8.24 18.51 21.74
N ASN A 162 -7.43 19.17 20.94
CA ASN A 162 -7.08 18.71 19.61
C ASN A 162 -5.61 18.27 19.55
N ILE A 163 -5.36 17.12 18.95
CA ILE A 163 -4.00 16.59 18.76
C ILE A 163 -3.19 17.50 17.82
N GLU A 164 -3.83 18.11 16.84
CA GLU A 164 -3.17 18.96 15.84
C GLU A 164 -2.50 20.17 16.45
N ASP A 165 -3.05 20.71 17.52
CA ASP A 165 -2.50 21.92 18.18
C ASP A 165 -1.06 21.70 18.70
N PHE A 166 -0.68 20.43 18.91
CA PHE A 166 0.67 20.07 19.35
C PHE A 166 1.74 20.38 18.29
N GLN A 167 1.39 20.37 17.00
CA GLN A 167 2.36 20.72 15.95
C GLN A 167 2.89 22.15 16.12
N ASP A 168 2.04 23.07 16.55
CA ASP A 168 2.39 24.50 16.64
C ASP A 168 3.18 24.82 17.92
N ARG A 169 2.78 24.22 19.05
CA ARG A 169 3.42 24.45 20.36
C ARG A 169 3.58 23.15 21.12
N GLU A 170 4.79 22.89 21.60
CA GLU A 170 5.13 21.74 22.44
C GLU A 170 4.40 21.69 23.80
N THR A 171 3.85 22.80 24.24
CA THR A 171 3.10 22.92 25.49
C THR A 171 1.62 22.61 25.34
N ASN A 172 1.14 22.48 24.12
CA ASN A 172 -0.25 22.09 23.89
C ASN A 172 -0.41 20.60 24.25
N ASP A 173 -1.40 20.30 25.05
CA ASP A 173 -1.68 18.96 25.53
C ASP A 173 -3.12 18.56 25.19
N ALA A 174 -3.37 17.26 25.08
CA ALA A 174 -4.66 16.68 24.81
C ALA A 174 -4.90 15.48 25.73
N LEU A 175 -6.17 15.26 26.11
CA LEU A 175 -6.55 14.09 26.88
C LEU A 175 -7.00 12.98 25.92
N LEU A 176 -6.38 11.83 26.06
CA LEU A 176 -6.58 10.67 25.20
C LEU A 176 -7.01 9.45 26.04
N ARG A 177 -7.63 8.47 25.38
CA ARG A 177 -7.99 7.18 25.99
C ARG A 177 -7.59 6.04 25.08
N SER A 178 -6.96 4.99 25.63
CA SER A 178 -6.75 3.74 24.92
C SER A 178 -8.06 2.94 24.84
N THR A 179 -8.35 2.41 23.66
CA THR A 179 -9.51 1.50 23.44
C THR A 179 -9.25 0.07 23.90
N GLY A 180 -7.97 -0.29 24.14
CA GLY A 180 -7.55 -1.65 24.44
C GLY A 180 -7.46 -2.57 23.22
N LEU A 181 -7.68 -2.05 22.00
CA LEU A 181 -7.55 -2.82 20.77
C LEU A 181 -6.08 -3.03 20.34
N VAL A 182 -5.15 -2.29 20.92
CA VAL A 182 -3.71 -2.35 20.57
C VAL A 182 -3.15 -3.77 20.68
N LYS A 183 -3.55 -4.56 21.66
CA LYS A 183 -3.11 -5.95 21.86
C LYS A 183 -3.50 -6.89 20.70
N TYR A 184 -4.47 -6.49 19.88
CA TYR A 184 -4.90 -7.24 18.70
C TYR A 184 -4.39 -6.62 17.40
N PHE A 185 -3.71 -5.47 17.49
CA PHE A 185 -3.20 -4.77 16.32
C PHE A 185 -2.08 -5.57 15.67
N MET A 186 -1.06 -5.93 16.44
CA MET A 186 0.04 -6.72 15.96
C MET A 186 -0.37 -8.19 15.76
N ARG A 187 0.15 -8.82 14.71
CA ARG A 187 0.10 -10.26 14.56
C ARG A 187 1.01 -10.90 15.61
N ASN A 188 0.56 -11.98 16.21
CA ASN A 188 1.47 -12.80 17.01
C ASN A 188 2.43 -13.53 16.07
N ILE A 189 3.70 -13.16 16.09
CA ILE A 189 4.71 -13.67 15.17
C ILE A 189 5.22 -15.06 15.59
N GLY A 190 4.95 -15.50 16.84
CA GLY A 190 5.24 -16.87 17.29
C GLY A 190 6.72 -17.24 17.44
N PHE A 191 7.66 -16.28 17.31
CA PHE A 191 9.08 -16.48 17.53
C PHE A 191 9.70 -15.34 18.34
N ASN A 192 10.75 -15.67 19.09
CA ASN A 192 11.52 -14.67 19.81
C ASN A 192 12.46 -13.93 18.84
N ILE A 193 12.38 -12.61 18.86
CA ILE A 193 13.33 -11.75 18.15
C ILE A 193 14.52 -11.56 19.06
N GLU A 194 15.58 -12.34 18.84
CA GLU A 194 16.86 -12.15 19.53
C GLU A 194 17.85 -11.51 18.55
N GLY A 195 18.24 -10.26 18.83
CA GLY A 195 19.19 -9.52 18.01
C GLY A 195 18.56 -8.71 16.87
N GLU A 196 19.43 -8.25 15.95
CA GLU A 196 19.01 -7.49 14.76
C GLU A 196 18.60 -8.45 13.65
N LEU A 197 17.32 -8.44 13.28
CA LEU A 197 16.79 -9.19 12.14
C LEU A 197 16.89 -8.34 10.87
N THR A 198 17.38 -8.95 9.80
CA THR A 198 17.27 -8.38 8.47
C THR A 198 15.88 -8.66 7.87
N LEU A 199 15.51 -7.93 6.81
CA LEU A 199 14.29 -8.21 6.06
C LEU A 199 14.27 -9.66 5.53
N ASN A 200 15.42 -10.17 5.08
CA ASN A 200 15.54 -11.53 4.58
C ASN A 200 15.29 -12.57 5.67
N ASP A 201 15.75 -12.33 6.91
CA ASP A 201 15.48 -13.23 8.03
C ASP A 201 13.98 -13.29 8.34
N ILE A 202 13.30 -12.14 8.32
CA ILE A 202 11.85 -12.06 8.53
C ILE A 202 11.11 -12.81 7.42
N MET A 203 11.54 -12.65 6.16
CA MET A 203 10.93 -13.34 5.02
C MET A 203 11.14 -14.86 5.11
N LEU A 204 12.32 -15.32 5.48
CA LEU A 204 12.64 -16.74 5.64
C LEU A 204 11.80 -17.38 6.76
N ILE A 205 11.65 -16.68 7.88
CA ILE A 205 10.80 -17.13 9.00
C ILE A 205 9.33 -17.24 8.54
N GLN A 206 8.85 -16.24 7.81
CA GLN A 206 7.50 -16.25 7.27
C GLN A 206 7.30 -17.41 6.30
N GLU A 207 8.23 -17.64 5.39
CA GLU A 207 8.20 -18.76 4.42
C GLU A 207 8.16 -20.12 5.13
N THR A 208 8.98 -20.31 6.16
CA THR A 208 8.98 -21.53 6.97
C THR A 208 7.62 -21.76 7.64
N GLN A 209 7.04 -20.73 8.25
CA GLN A 209 5.71 -20.83 8.87
C GLN A 209 4.61 -21.13 7.85
N GLU A 210 4.73 -20.60 6.63
CA GLU A 210 3.78 -20.84 5.56
C GLU A 210 3.87 -22.27 5.02
N GLN A 211 5.07 -22.84 4.93
CA GLN A 211 5.28 -24.25 4.59
C GLN A 211 4.66 -25.18 5.64
N GLU A 212 4.84 -24.89 6.93
CA GLU A 212 4.21 -25.63 8.01
C GLU A 212 2.68 -25.56 7.98
N LEU A 213 2.11 -24.43 7.54
CA LEU A 213 0.67 -24.24 7.37
C LEU A 213 0.08 -24.90 6.11
N GLY A 214 0.93 -25.51 5.26
CA GLY A 214 0.53 -26.13 4.01
C GLY A 214 0.03 -25.13 2.99
N LEU A 215 0.86 -24.09 2.72
CA LEU A 215 0.59 -23.13 1.65
C LEU A 215 0.69 -23.84 0.29
N GLU A 216 -0.40 -23.82 -0.45
CA GLU A 216 -0.47 -24.37 -1.80
C GLU A 216 -0.26 -23.28 -2.85
N ARG A 217 0.12 -23.68 -4.08
CA ARG A 217 0.21 -22.80 -5.28
C ARG A 217 -0.98 -21.84 -5.40
N LYS A 218 -2.18 -22.34 -5.19
CA LYS A 218 -3.43 -21.58 -5.24
C LYS A 218 -3.38 -20.36 -4.29
N HIS A 219 -2.99 -20.57 -3.03
CA HIS A 219 -2.96 -19.51 -2.02
C HIS A 219 -1.94 -18.42 -2.37
N LEU A 220 -0.76 -18.81 -2.89
CA LEU A 220 0.27 -17.89 -3.35
C LEU A 220 -0.26 -16.99 -4.47
N LEU A 221 -0.90 -17.57 -5.49
CA LEU A 221 -1.45 -16.81 -6.61
C LEU A 221 -2.58 -15.87 -6.17
N TYR A 222 -3.50 -16.33 -5.31
CA TYR A 222 -4.56 -15.47 -4.78
C TYR A 222 -3.99 -14.30 -3.97
N ARG A 223 -3.01 -14.53 -3.09
CA ARG A 223 -2.37 -13.45 -2.33
C ARG A 223 -1.72 -12.42 -3.25
N LYS A 224 -0.93 -12.86 -4.22
CA LYS A 224 -0.28 -11.95 -5.16
C LYS A 224 -1.29 -11.16 -5.99
N LEU A 225 -2.31 -11.80 -6.55
CA LEU A 225 -3.31 -11.13 -7.36
C LEU A 225 -4.17 -10.12 -6.57
N PHE A 226 -4.49 -10.42 -5.31
CA PHE A 226 -5.42 -9.59 -4.53
C PHE A 226 -4.75 -8.58 -3.61
N LEU A 227 -3.47 -8.74 -3.31
CA LEU A 227 -2.74 -7.86 -2.39
C LEU A 227 -1.62 -7.06 -3.05
N GLU A 228 -1.21 -7.41 -4.26
CA GLU A 228 -0.17 -6.71 -5.01
C GLU A 228 -0.75 -6.04 -6.26
N PRO A 229 -0.15 -4.96 -6.78
CA PRO A 229 -0.66 -4.28 -7.98
C PRO A 229 -0.70 -5.17 -9.21
N ALA A 230 0.29 -6.05 -9.36
CA ALA A 230 0.38 -7.05 -10.42
C ALA A 230 1.24 -8.23 -9.97
N LEU A 231 1.02 -9.39 -10.60
CA LEU A 231 1.84 -10.59 -10.49
C LEU A 231 2.65 -10.74 -11.77
N TYR A 232 3.96 -10.86 -11.66
CA TYR A 232 4.86 -11.04 -12.79
C TYR A 232 5.42 -12.46 -12.88
N ARG A 233 5.67 -12.92 -14.12
CA ARG A 233 6.20 -14.25 -14.39
C ARG A 233 7.52 -14.55 -13.69
N HIS A 234 8.39 -13.56 -13.55
CA HIS A 234 9.70 -13.71 -12.89
C HIS A 234 9.61 -13.82 -11.36
N GLU A 235 8.47 -13.50 -10.75
CA GLU A 235 8.26 -13.54 -9.30
C GLU A 235 7.72 -14.87 -8.78
N VAL A 236 7.33 -15.75 -9.68
CA VAL A 236 6.80 -17.07 -9.38
C VAL A 236 7.51 -18.11 -10.24
N SER A 237 7.35 -19.40 -9.92
CA SER A 237 7.89 -20.43 -10.80
C SER A 237 7.20 -20.42 -12.18
N ALA A 238 7.91 -20.82 -13.22
CA ALA A 238 7.32 -20.92 -14.56
C ALA A 238 6.04 -21.78 -14.55
N SER A 239 6.05 -22.87 -13.78
CA SER A 239 4.89 -23.76 -13.63
C SER A 239 3.71 -23.10 -12.92
N ASP A 240 3.94 -22.12 -12.03
CA ASP A 240 2.89 -21.39 -11.33
C ASP A 240 2.24 -20.34 -12.25
N PHE A 241 3.04 -19.66 -13.06
CA PHE A 241 2.52 -18.71 -14.04
C PHE A 241 1.75 -19.43 -15.17
N ASP A 242 2.25 -20.57 -15.62
CA ASP A 242 1.54 -21.39 -16.62
C ASP A 242 0.23 -21.96 -16.04
N TYR A 243 0.21 -22.35 -14.76
CA TYR A 243 -1.02 -22.72 -14.06
C TYR A 243 -2.01 -21.55 -14.01
N LEU A 244 -1.55 -20.33 -13.69
CA LEU A 244 -2.39 -19.15 -13.68
C LEU A 244 -3.03 -18.92 -15.06
N LYS A 245 -2.25 -19.02 -16.14
CA LYS A 245 -2.77 -18.91 -17.53
C LYS A 245 -3.82 -19.97 -17.83
N GLN A 246 -3.56 -21.22 -17.50
CA GLN A 246 -4.46 -22.33 -17.75
C GLN A 246 -5.78 -22.19 -16.97
N TYR A 247 -5.74 -21.69 -15.73
CA TYR A 247 -6.90 -21.52 -14.86
C TYR A 247 -7.43 -20.08 -14.81
N SER A 248 -6.97 -19.21 -15.73
CA SER A 248 -7.35 -17.80 -15.75
C SER A 248 -8.85 -17.56 -15.78
N ARG A 249 -9.59 -18.40 -16.52
CA ARG A 249 -11.06 -18.33 -16.56
C ARG A 249 -11.68 -18.55 -15.17
N HIS A 250 -11.26 -19.57 -14.42
CA HIS A 250 -11.78 -19.82 -13.06
C HIS A 250 -11.39 -18.73 -12.08
N LEU A 251 -10.17 -18.18 -12.21
CA LEU A 251 -9.72 -17.06 -11.40
C LEU A 251 -10.54 -15.81 -11.70
N ASN A 252 -10.84 -15.55 -12.97
CA ASN A 252 -11.70 -14.44 -13.39
C ASN A 252 -13.12 -14.60 -12.86
N GLU A 253 -13.76 -15.76 -13.07
CA GLU A 253 -15.09 -16.07 -12.54
C GLU A 253 -15.17 -15.88 -11.00
N HIS A 254 -14.10 -16.22 -10.30
CA HIS A 254 -14.00 -15.97 -8.85
C HIS A 254 -13.84 -14.48 -8.55
N ALA A 255 -12.98 -13.77 -9.28
CA ALA A 255 -12.75 -12.34 -9.09
C ALA A 255 -14.02 -11.53 -9.37
N GLU A 256 -14.74 -11.83 -10.45
CA GLU A 256 -16.03 -11.22 -10.78
C GLU A 256 -17.07 -11.50 -9.70
N LYS A 257 -17.23 -12.77 -9.33
CA LYS A 257 -18.27 -13.19 -8.39
C LYS A 257 -18.09 -12.62 -6.98
N TYR A 258 -16.86 -12.57 -6.48
CA TYR A 258 -16.58 -12.24 -5.08
C TYR A 258 -16.08 -10.81 -4.87
N TYR A 259 -15.62 -10.14 -5.93
CA TYR A 259 -14.93 -8.85 -5.79
C TYR A 259 -15.35 -7.78 -6.81
N ASP A 260 -16.20 -8.14 -7.78
CA ASP A 260 -16.53 -7.25 -8.89
C ASP A 260 -15.26 -6.75 -9.59
N MET A 261 -14.36 -7.69 -9.87
CA MET A 261 -13.06 -7.45 -10.52
C MET A 261 -12.90 -8.38 -11.71
N ASN A 262 -12.18 -7.92 -12.73
CA ASN A 262 -11.79 -8.70 -13.89
C ASN A 262 -10.30 -9.01 -13.84
N LEU A 263 -9.92 -10.22 -14.25
CA LEU A 263 -8.52 -10.64 -14.35
C LEU A 263 -8.01 -10.41 -15.77
N ASP A 264 -7.05 -9.51 -15.92
CA ASP A 264 -6.28 -9.37 -17.15
C ASP A 264 -5.00 -10.21 -17.07
N VAL A 265 -4.71 -10.99 -18.10
CA VAL A 265 -3.51 -11.83 -18.18
C VAL A 265 -2.77 -11.51 -19.48
N TYR A 266 -1.53 -11.03 -19.35
CA TYR A 266 -0.65 -10.70 -20.46
C TYR A 266 0.47 -11.75 -20.64
N GLY A 267 1.44 -11.44 -21.48
CA GLY A 267 2.58 -12.33 -21.76
C GLY A 267 3.37 -12.69 -20.52
N SER A 268 3.70 -11.68 -19.73
CA SER A 268 4.56 -11.77 -18.54
C SER A 268 3.93 -11.30 -17.25
N SER A 269 2.68 -10.84 -17.27
CA SER A 269 1.98 -10.33 -16.10
C SER A 269 0.51 -10.75 -16.00
N ALA A 270 -0.04 -10.65 -14.79
CA ALA A 270 -1.45 -10.80 -14.50
C ALA A 270 -1.86 -9.82 -13.38
N PHE A 271 -3.03 -9.21 -13.50
CA PHE A 271 -3.53 -8.24 -12.52
C PHE A 271 -5.04 -8.14 -12.52
N LEU A 272 -5.59 -7.69 -11.40
CA LEU A 272 -7.02 -7.48 -11.23
C LEU A 272 -7.41 -6.03 -11.53
N VAL A 273 -8.48 -5.86 -12.28
CA VAL A 273 -9.05 -4.57 -12.66
C VAL A 273 -10.44 -4.45 -12.06
N LYS A 274 -10.74 -3.31 -11.45
CA LYS A 274 -12.06 -2.99 -10.91
C LYS A 274 -12.63 -1.77 -11.64
N GLU A 275 -13.86 -1.86 -12.11
CA GLU A 275 -14.54 -0.74 -12.77
C GLU A 275 -15.02 0.30 -11.77
N ASN A 276 -15.55 -0.14 -10.63
CA ASN A 276 -16.07 0.72 -9.58
C ASN A 276 -15.06 0.83 -8.43
N VAL A 277 -14.49 2.00 -8.26
CA VAL A 277 -13.42 2.23 -7.28
C VAL A 277 -13.95 2.21 -5.86
N SER A 278 -13.32 1.41 -5.00
CA SER A 278 -13.52 1.44 -3.55
C SER A 278 -12.77 2.63 -2.94
N THR A 279 -13.41 3.33 -2.00
CA THR A 279 -12.78 4.44 -1.25
C THR A 279 -11.73 3.96 -0.23
N PHE A 280 -11.64 2.66 0.02
CA PHE A 280 -10.78 2.08 1.07
C PHE A 280 -9.44 1.56 0.57
N ARG A 281 -9.26 1.42 -0.74
CA ARG A 281 -8.00 0.99 -1.35
C ARG A 281 -7.40 2.09 -2.18
N ARG A 282 -6.07 2.10 -2.25
CA ARG A 282 -5.36 2.84 -3.30
C ARG A 282 -5.63 2.15 -4.63
N PHE A 283 -5.81 2.93 -5.66
CA PHE A 283 -6.04 2.45 -7.02
C PHE A 283 -5.28 3.34 -8.02
N PHE A 284 -4.99 2.78 -9.16
CA PHE A 284 -4.38 3.49 -10.26
C PHE A 284 -5.13 3.19 -11.56
N PRO A 285 -5.41 4.20 -12.38
CA PRO A 285 -5.18 5.63 -12.15
C PRO A 285 -6.20 6.25 -11.18
N ALA A 286 -5.73 7.16 -10.32
CA ALA A 286 -6.58 7.97 -9.45
C ALA A 286 -6.90 9.32 -10.11
N SER A 287 -7.96 9.98 -9.67
CA SER A 287 -8.36 11.32 -10.18
C SER A 287 -7.48 12.42 -9.58
N ASN A 288 -6.17 12.38 -9.85
CA ASN A 288 -5.21 13.39 -9.41
C ASN A 288 -4.16 13.67 -10.50
N ALA A 289 -3.47 14.79 -10.34
CA ALA A 289 -2.51 15.28 -11.33
C ALA A 289 -1.32 14.31 -11.56
N GLU A 290 -0.92 13.58 -10.55
CA GLU A 290 0.19 12.61 -10.63
C GLU A 290 -0.21 11.39 -11.45
N SER A 291 -1.38 10.81 -11.18
CA SER A 291 -1.90 9.71 -11.98
C SER A 291 -2.09 10.08 -13.44
N ASN A 292 -2.62 11.29 -13.71
CA ASN A 292 -2.76 11.79 -15.08
C ASN A 292 -1.40 11.92 -15.78
N LEU A 293 -0.38 12.42 -15.09
CA LEU A 293 0.99 12.50 -15.62
C LEU A 293 1.51 11.11 -16.04
N LEU A 294 1.29 10.08 -15.21
CA LEU A 294 1.75 8.73 -15.55
C LEU A 294 0.93 8.10 -16.69
N VAL A 295 -0.37 8.38 -16.77
CA VAL A 295 -1.22 7.92 -17.90
C VAL A 295 -0.78 8.59 -19.20
N GLN A 296 -0.47 9.89 -19.19
CA GLN A 296 0.08 10.61 -20.36
C GLN A 296 1.43 10.04 -20.78
N PHE A 297 2.32 9.73 -19.81
CA PHE A 297 3.58 9.05 -20.08
C PHE A 297 3.37 7.68 -20.72
N ALA A 298 2.45 6.87 -20.21
CA ALA A 298 2.12 5.56 -20.77
C ALA A 298 1.52 5.67 -22.19
N THR A 299 0.72 6.70 -22.44
CA THR A 299 0.17 7.00 -23.77
C THR A 299 1.28 7.34 -24.77
N LEU A 300 2.19 8.22 -24.39
CA LEU A 300 3.35 8.58 -25.20
C LEU A 300 4.24 7.36 -25.48
N LEU A 301 4.53 6.55 -24.46
CA LEU A 301 5.29 5.30 -24.61
C LEU A 301 4.63 4.37 -25.64
N ARG A 302 3.33 4.17 -25.54
CA ARG A 302 2.59 3.34 -26.48
C ARG A 302 2.67 3.85 -27.92
N LEU A 303 2.53 5.17 -28.11
CA LEU A 303 2.64 5.77 -29.44
C LEU A 303 4.04 5.55 -30.04
N LYS A 304 5.10 5.68 -29.24
CA LYS A 304 6.48 5.43 -29.67
C LYS A 304 6.77 3.96 -30.02
N ILE A 305 6.17 3.01 -29.31
CA ILE A 305 6.30 1.59 -29.63
C ILE A 305 5.59 1.24 -30.94
N ILE A 306 4.47 1.91 -31.24
CA ILE A 306 3.70 1.67 -32.48
C ILE A 306 4.33 2.36 -33.68
N ASP A 307 5.10 3.44 -33.47
CA ASP A 307 5.78 4.15 -34.57
C ASP A 307 7.03 3.36 -35.01
N ASP A 308 6.98 2.81 -36.23
CA ASP A 308 8.07 2.05 -36.82
C ASP A 308 9.39 2.84 -36.97
N ASN A 309 9.35 4.17 -36.86
CA ASN A 309 10.51 5.04 -36.92
C ASN A 309 11.16 5.30 -35.55
N ASP A 310 10.54 4.84 -34.45
CA ASP A 310 11.11 5.02 -33.10
C ASP A 310 12.06 3.88 -32.74
N SER A 311 13.05 4.18 -31.92
CA SER A 311 14.05 3.22 -31.45
C SER A 311 13.56 2.30 -30.32
N LEU A 312 12.36 2.57 -29.77
CA LEU A 312 11.81 1.79 -28.68
C LEU A 312 11.22 0.48 -29.17
N VAL A 313 11.77 -0.61 -28.69
CA VAL A 313 11.37 -1.95 -29.09
C VAL A 313 10.82 -2.72 -27.88
N GLU A 314 9.62 -3.26 -28.05
CA GLU A 314 9.06 -4.23 -27.11
C GLU A 314 9.86 -5.54 -27.16
N GLN A 315 10.29 -6.02 -25.98
CA GLN A 315 11.00 -7.27 -25.86
C GLN A 315 10.01 -8.48 -26.02
N LYS A 316 10.55 -9.68 -26.24
CA LYS A 316 9.74 -10.91 -26.39
C LYS A 316 8.84 -11.22 -25.19
N ASP A 317 9.19 -10.71 -24.02
CA ASP A 317 8.41 -10.88 -22.78
C ASP A 317 7.40 -9.74 -22.55
N GLY A 318 7.26 -8.82 -23.51
CA GLY A 318 6.35 -7.67 -23.40
C GLY A 318 6.93 -6.50 -22.62
N THR A 319 8.19 -6.56 -22.20
CA THR A 319 8.84 -5.45 -21.50
C THR A 319 9.50 -4.46 -22.44
N VAL A 320 9.69 -3.23 -21.99
CA VAL A 320 10.40 -2.18 -22.74
C VAL A 320 11.53 -1.62 -21.87
N ILE A 321 12.73 -1.51 -22.45
CA ILE A 321 13.86 -0.93 -21.75
C ILE A 321 14.03 0.52 -22.22
N LEU A 322 13.97 1.46 -21.29
CA LEU A 322 14.25 2.88 -21.51
C LEU A 322 15.59 3.24 -20.90
N THR A 323 16.50 3.75 -21.72
CA THR A 323 17.71 4.37 -21.20
C THR A 323 17.37 5.69 -20.48
N ASN A 324 18.33 6.20 -19.70
CA ASN A 324 18.13 7.51 -19.06
C ASN A 324 17.97 8.64 -20.09
N ILE A 325 18.53 8.49 -21.29
CA ILE A 325 18.41 9.45 -22.39
C ILE A 325 17.00 9.39 -22.99
N ASP A 326 16.48 8.20 -23.27
CA ASP A 326 15.11 8.01 -23.79
C ASP A 326 14.08 8.61 -22.83
N LEU A 327 14.26 8.37 -21.54
CA LEU A 327 13.38 8.93 -20.52
C LEU A 327 13.44 10.45 -20.46
N ASP A 328 14.62 11.07 -20.63
CA ASP A 328 14.77 12.53 -20.69
C ASP A 328 14.09 13.10 -21.94
N ILE A 329 14.22 12.44 -23.08
CA ILE A 329 13.56 12.83 -24.35
C ILE A 329 12.04 12.74 -24.17
N MET A 330 11.54 11.64 -23.63
CA MET A 330 10.10 11.45 -23.38
C MET A 330 9.55 12.48 -22.37
N CYS A 331 10.29 12.81 -21.32
CA CYS A 331 9.86 13.83 -20.36
C CYS A 331 9.78 15.22 -21.00
N ARG A 332 10.71 15.59 -21.89
CA ARG A 332 10.66 16.86 -22.64
C ARG A 332 9.43 16.88 -23.54
N GLN A 333 9.24 15.85 -24.35
CA GLN A 333 8.08 15.74 -25.24
C GLN A 333 6.77 15.83 -24.46
N LEU A 334 6.68 15.15 -23.32
CA LEU A 334 5.50 15.17 -22.44
C LEU A 334 5.21 16.58 -21.90
N ILE A 335 6.25 17.33 -21.52
CA ILE A 335 6.13 18.72 -21.08
C ILE A 335 5.61 19.59 -22.23
N ASP A 336 6.22 19.48 -23.41
CA ASP A 336 5.88 20.31 -24.57
C ASP A 336 4.44 20.08 -25.04
N GLU A 337 3.97 18.83 -25.07
CA GLU A 337 2.65 18.47 -25.56
C GLU A 337 1.52 18.65 -24.53
N ASN A 338 1.78 18.34 -23.23
CA ASN A 338 0.72 18.20 -22.23
C ASN A 338 0.73 19.25 -21.12
N SER A 339 1.82 20.01 -20.95
CA SER A 339 1.99 20.92 -19.81
C SER A 339 0.91 22.00 -19.70
N HIS A 340 0.29 22.43 -20.81
CA HIS A 340 -0.79 23.41 -20.79
C HIS A 340 -2.00 22.96 -19.96
N GLY A 341 -2.27 21.64 -19.90
CA GLY A 341 -3.35 21.04 -19.09
C GLY A 341 -2.97 20.73 -17.63
N TRP A 342 -1.70 20.93 -17.24
CA TRP A 342 -1.23 20.55 -15.90
C TRP A 342 -1.60 21.56 -14.81
N THR A 343 -1.58 21.11 -13.57
CA THR A 343 -1.70 21.98 -12.40
C THR A 343 -0.50 22.92 -12.28
N THR A 344 -0.68 24.05 -11.60
CA THR A 344 0.42 25.02 -11.36
C THR A 344 1.63 24.36 -10.70
N GLY A 345 1.42 23.43 -9.78
CA GLY A 345 2.49 22.69 -9.11
C GLY A 345 3.32 21.83 -10.07
N LEU A 346 2.69 21.11 -11.00
CA LEU A 346 3.43 20.34 -12.02
C LEU A 346 4.13 21.25 -13.04
N LYS A 347 3.49 22.35 -13.46
CA LYS A 347 4.10 23.33 -14.40
C LYS A 347 5.37 23.98 -13.87
N SER A 348 5.49 24.14 -12.56
CA SER A 348 6.68 24.75 -11.94
C SER A 348 7.84 23.77 -11.73
N MET A 349 7.65 22.47 -11.98
CA MET A 349 8.67 21.45 -11.81
C MET A 349 9.69 21.48 -12.96
N SER A 350 10.95 21.26 -12.62
CA SER A 350 12.01 20.98 -13.58
C SER A 350 11.81 19.61 -14.23
N ILE A 351 12.48 19.40 -15.39
CA ILE A 351 12.47 18.09 -16.08
C ILE A 351 12.93 16.98 -15.14
N THR A 352 13.95 17.23 -14.33
CA THR A 352 14.48 16.26 -13.36
C THR A 352 13.44 15.90 -12.30
N GLU A 353 12.66 16.85 -11.82
CA GLU A 353 11.58 16.60 -10.84
C GLU A 353 10.44 15.80 -11.47
N ILE A 354 10.02 16.12 -12.69
CA ILE A 354 9.02 15.37 -13.45
C ILE A 354 9.50 13.92 -13.67
N LYS A 355 10.74 13.74 -14.14
CA LYS A 355 11.35 12.42 -14.33
C LYS A 355 11.36 11.60 -13.05
N ASN A 356 11.78 12.18 -11.92
CA ASN A 356 11.80 11.51 -10.64
C ASN A 356 10.38 11.16 -10.15
N LYS A 357 9.41 12.04 -10.39
CA LYS A 357 8.02 11.79 -10.06
C LYS A 357 7.46 10.60 -10.85
N ILE A 358 7.70 10.54 -12.16
CA ILE A 358 7.31 9.40 -13.01
C ILE A 358 7.97 8.11 -12.52
N LYS A 359 9.30 8.11 -12.28
CA LYS A 359 10.03 6.95 -11.77
C LYS A 359 9.44 6.44 -10.44
N ASN A 360 9.21 7.35 -9.49
CA ASN A 360 8.67 6.98 -8.18
C ASN A 360 7.28 6.33 -8.30
N MET A 361 6.42 6.85 -9.16
CA MET A 361 5.10 6.28 -9.39
C MET A 361 5.16 4.91 -10.09
N LEU A 362 6.06 4.76 -11.07
CA LEU A 362 6.29 3.48 -11.73
C LEU A 362 6.73 2.39 -10.73
N PHE A 363 7.64 2.74 -9.82
CA PHE A 363 8.09 1.80 -8.77
C PHE A 363 7.02 1.56 -7.71
N GLU A 364 6.30 2.60 -7.29
CA GLU A 364 5.22 2.48 -6.31
C GLU A 364 4.11 1.53 -6.78
N TRP A 365 3.76 1.61 -8.06
CA TRP A 365 2.73 0.76 -8.67
C TRP A 365 3.30 -0.52 -9.29
N LYS A 366 4.60 -0.78 -9.08
CA LYS A 366 5.26 -1.98 -9.58
C LYS A 366 5.17 -2.11 -11.12
N LEU A 367 5.17 -0.99 -11.83
CA LEU A 367 5.11 -0.94 -13.31
C LEU A 367 6.48 -0.98 -13.96
N ALA A 368 7.55 -0.82 -13.18
CA ALA A 368 8.92 -0.84 -13.66
C ALA A 368 9.90 -1.32 -12.58
N GLU A 369 11.08 -1.71 -13.03
CA GLU A 369 12.26 -1.95 -12.19
C GLU A 369 13.50 -1.27 -12.81
N THR A 370 14.55 -1.10 -12.01
CA THR A 370 15.85 -0.62 -12.50
C THR A 370 16.70 -1.82 -12.89
N THR A 371 17.27 -1.79 -14.11
CA THR A 371 18.21 -2.81 -14.56
C THR A 371 19.57 -2.68 -13.86
N HIS A 372 20.43 -3.67 -13.98
CA HIS A 372 21.81 -3.62 -13.46
C HIS A 372 22.63 -2.46 -14.07
N GLU A 373 22.29 -2.04 -15.27
CA GLU A 373 22.94 -0.93 -15.99
C GLU A 373 22.39 0.45 -15.58
N GLY A 374 21.34 0.47 -14.75
CA GLY A 374 20.69 1.70 -14.29
C GLY A 374 19.58 2.21 -15.19
N ASP A 375 19.24 1.46 -16.23
CA ASP A 375 18.11 1.75 -17.13
C ASP A 375 16.78 1.32 -16.50
N LEU A 376 15.68 1.81 -17.07
CA LEU A 376 14.33 1.56 -16.60
C LEU A 376 13.70 0.44 -17.45
N LYS A 377 13.44 -0.70 -16.83
CA LYS A 377 12.68 -1.79 -17.46
C LYS A 377 11.21 -1.63 -17.10
N LEU A 378 10.38 -1.34 -18.08
CA LEU A 378 8.93 -1.21 -17.97
C LEU A 378 8.25 -2.54 -18.24
N TYR A 379 7.25 -2.87 -17.46
CA TYR A 379 6.47 -4.10 -17.60
C TYR A 379 5.26 -3.91 -18.52
N ASP A 380 4.78 -5.00 -19.14
CA ASP A 380 3.67 -5.03 -20.08
C ASP A 380 2.34 -4.47 -19.52
N VAL A 381 2.15 -4.49 -18.19
CA VAL A 381 1.00 -3.87 -17.50
C VAL A 381 0.84 -2.38 -17.83
N ILE A 382 1.94 -1.63 -18.09
CA ILE A 382 1.86 -0.20 -18.40
C ILE A 382 1.04 0.06 -19.67
N GLY A 383 1.02 -0.89 -20.60
CA GLY A 383 0.24 -0.82 -21.82
C GLY A 383 -1.29 -0.78 -21.61
N ARG A 384 -1.75 -1.07 -20.39
CA ARG A 384 -3.16 -0.95 -20.01
C ARG A 384 -3.61 0.52 -19.90
N PHE A 385 -2.71 1.41 -19.52
CA PHE A 385 -3.02 2.78 -19.19
C PHE A 385 -2.72 3.69 -20.38
N PHE A 386 -3.75 4.22 -21.03
CA PHE A 386 -3.62 5.18 -22.10
C PHE A 386 -4.85 6.08 -22.19
N GLU A 387 -4.65 7.31 -22.62
CA GLU A 387 -5.73 8.23 -22.97
C GLU A 387 -6.23 7.91 -24.37
N LYS A 388 -7.55 7.78 -24.53
CA LYS A 388 -8.11 7.75 -25.88
C LYS A 388 -7.86 9.09 -26.54
N PRO A 389 -7.44 9.13 -27.83
CA PRO A 389 -7.39 10.37 -28.58
C PRO A 389 -8.72 11.08 -28.44
N LYS A 390 -8.70 12.36 -28.11
CA LYS A 390 -9.92 13.18 -28.18
C LYS A 390 -10.38 13.10 -29.62
N GLU A 391 -11.57 12.54 -29.88
CA GLU A 391 -12.22 12.67 -31.18
C GLU A 391 -12.29 14.18 -31.44
N GLU A 392 -11.57 14.63 -32.46
CA GLU A 392 -11.75 16.00 -32.97
C GLU A 392 -13.23 16.07 -33.37
N ASN A 393 -14.03 16.79 -32.58
CA ASN A 393 -15.36 17.18 -32.97
C ASN A 393 -15.20 18.04 -34.23
N ASN A 394 -15.11 17.42 -35.38
CA ASN A 394 -15.36 18.04 -36.66
C ASN A 394 -16.84 18.51 -36.63
N LYS A 395 -17.06 19.63 -35.96
CA LYS A 395 -18.23 20.48 -36.28
C LYS A 395 -17.88 21.04 -37.65
N GLY A 396 -18.25 20.23 -38.65
CA GLY A 396 -18.31 20.62 -40.02
C GLY A 396 -19.24 21.80 -40.20
N VAL A 397 -18.77 22.66 -40.98
CA VAL A 397 -19.43 23.68 -41.81
C VAL A 397 -20.93 23.50 -42.02
#